data_69b518332a1bd84fa27478e7d3a917dd
#
_entry.id   69b518332a1bd84fa27478e7d3a917dd
#
_cell.length_a   1.000
_cell.length_b   1.000
_cell.length_c   1.000
_cell.angle_alpha   90.00
_cell.angle_beta   90.00
_cell.angle_gamma   90.00
#
_symmetry.space_group_name_H-M   'P 1'
#
loop_
_entity.id
_entity.type
_entity.pdbx_description
1 polymer ?
#
loop_
_entity_poly.entity_id
_entity_poly.type
_entity_poly.pdbx_seq_one_letter_code
_entity_poly.pdbx_strand_id
1 'polypeptide(L)'
;MTTLSRRAFLRSTALAATALAAPRRAAGQTSVKVGTAVLGDYALAGPFVVALDKGFFTSEGLAAEFVPFRGGPDLVKAVIAGEILLGAAGSTDILVFREAGMPLKMIATQTEGNHFTLNVAPDIKDLGELKGKAIGVTRVGATTWVFARMVAKEQGWDADRDVKIVGLGGLDAQLAALARKEIHAFVWGDGGAVTALAGKSRVLTRLDKVTPRWISQIQYASEDGIKRRGDQIRQAMKAIFRAQNFMRANPQDAAEIAAKKLGWSPEAILAAHKISGPLMSADGTMSVEALKTMQDTLLEHGVIKKRLPLEEHYVKEFTPVRV
;
A
#
# COMPACT_ATOMS: atom_id res chain seq x y z
N MET A 1 4.34 68.93 -53.28
CA MET A 1 3.06 69.23 -52.64
C MET A 1 2.12 68.04 -52.83
N THR A 2 2.03 67.20 -51.84
CA THR A 2 0.86 66.32 -51.61
C THR A 2 1.11 65.52 -50.37
N THR A 3 0.33 65.79 -49.38
CA THR A 3 0.29 65.19 -48.05
C THR A 3 -0.26 63.78 -48.11
N LEU A 4 0.52 62.80 -47.62
CA LEU A 4 0.05 61.43 -47.44
C LEU A 4 -0.35 61.22 -45.98
N SER A 5 -1.64 60.93 -45.84
CA SER A 5 -2.39 60.66 -44.63
C SER A 5 -1.90 59.40 -43.93
N ARG A 6 -1.61 59.51 -42.63
CA ARG A 6 -1.45 58.41 -41.72
C ARG A 6 -2.81 57.81 -41.32
N ARG A 7 -3.17 56.67 -41.88
CA ARG A 7 -4.26 55.86 -41.35
C ARG A 7 -3.82 54.43 -41.12
N ALA A 8 -3.63 54.18 -39.88
CA ALA A 8 -4.03 53.02 -39.09
C ALA A 8 -3.98 51.68 -39.81
N PHE A 9 -2.99 50.88 -39.43
CA PHE A 9 -2.98 49.43 -39.53
C PHE A 9 -3.13 48.87 -38.12
N LEU A 10 -4.38 48.83 -37.64
CA LEU A 10 -4.71 48.04 -36.44
C LEU A 10 -4.90 46.59 -36.87
N ARG A 11 -3.87 45.79 -36.73
CA ARG A 11 -3.99 44.33 -36.75
C ARG A 11 -4.41 43.85 -35.36
N SER A 12 -5.66 43.43 -35.26
CA SER A 12 -6.23 42.73 -34.10
C SER A 12 -5.56 41.37 -34.00
N THR A 13 -4.60 41.21 -33.09
CA THR A 13 -4.12 39.93 -32.63
C THR A 13 -5.13 39.39 -31.61
N ALA A 14 -6.00 38.50 -32.05
CA ALA A 14 -6.84 37.70 -31.15
C ALA A 14 -5.89 36.73 -30.38
N LEU A 15 -5.58 37.04 -29.13
CA LEU A 15 -5.03 36.08 -28.20
C LEU A 15 -6.09 35.03 -27.92
N ALA A 16 -5.95 33.86 -28.53
CA ALA A 16 -6.68 32.66 -28.12
C ALA A 16 -6.11 32.24 -26.75
N ALA A 17 -6.78 32.66 -25.67
CA ALA A 17 -6.55 32.10 -24.34
C ALA A 17 -7.02 30.64 -24.34
N THR A 18 -6.08 29.73 -24.52
CA THR A 18 -6.29 28.31 -24.18
C THR A 18 -6.48 28.22 -22.65
N ALA A 19 -7.71 28.33 -22.20
CA ALA A 19 -8.07 27.99 -20.85
C ALA A 19 -7.72 26.51 -20.67
N LEU A 20 -6.65 26.23 -19.90
CA LEU A 20 -6.41 24.91 -19.33
C LEU A 20 -7.68 24.55 -18.55
N ALA A 21 -8.46 23.65 -19.09
CA ALA A 21 -9.63 23.10 -18.43
C ALA A 21 -9.16 22.32 -17.20
N ALA A 22 -9.10 23.00 -16.05
CA ALA A 22 -9.05 22.32 -14.77
C ALA A 22 -10.27 21.38 -14.73
N PRO A 23 -10.13 20.12 -14.29
CA PRO A 23 -11.25 19.20 -14.23
C PRO A 23 -12.35 19.86 -13.38
N ARG A 24 -13.51 20.13 -14.02
CA ARG A 24 -14.66 20.67 -13.32
C ARG A 24 -15.06 19.67 -12.24
N ARG A 25 -14.85 20.02 -10.99
CA ARG A 25 -15.46 19.32 -9.86
C ARG A 25 -16.98 19.38 -10.08
N ALA A 26 -17.63 18.22 -10.15
CA ALA A 26 -19.09 18.18 -10.15
C ALA A 26 -19.56 18.85 -8.86
N ALA A 27 -20.47 19.81 -8.97
CA ALA A 27 -21.00 20.53 -7.81
C ALA A 27 -21.63 19.51 -6.83
N GLY A 28 -21.11 19.41 -5.60
CA GLY A 28 -21.61 18.51 -4.56
C GLY A 28 -20.64 17.40 -4.11
N GLN A 29 -19.47 17.21 -4.76
CA GLN A 29 -18.52 16.18 -4.33
C GLN A 29 -17.61 16.67 -3.18
N THR A 30 -17.44 15.80 -2.15
CA THR A 30 -16.52 16.07 -1.06
C THR A 30 -15.09 15.67 -1.45
N SER A 31 -14.15 16.62 -1.35
CA SER A 31 -12.72 16.36 -1.61
C SER A 31 -12.10 15.55 -0.48
N VAL A 32 -11.43 14.44 -0.83
CA VAL A 32 -10.75 13.58 0.12
C VAL A 32 -9.41 13.11 -0.46
N LYS A 33 -8.44 12.85 0.43
CA LYS A 33 -7.22 12.12 0.06
C LYS A 33 -7.25 10.75 0.69
N VAL A 34 -6.89 9.73 -0.10
CA VAL A 34 -6.73 8.34 0.34
C VAL A 34 -5.33 7.88 -0.01
N GLY A 35 -4.73 6.99 0.80
CA GLY A 35 -3.32 6.67 0.59
C GLY A 35 -2.96 5.22 0.81
N THR A 36 -1.81 4.81 0.25
CA THR A 36 -1.22 3.50 0.52
C THR A 36 0.22 3.63 0.97
N ALA A 37 0.67 2.67 1.79
CA ALA A 37 2.03 2.65 2.30
C ALA A 37 3.09 2.61 1.17
N VAL A 38 2.79 1.92 0.07
CA VAL A 38 3.65 1.85 -1.13
C VAL A 38 2.81 1.77 -2.40
N LEU A 39 3.39 2.09 -3.55
CA LEU A 39 2.75 1.94 -4.86
C LEU A 39 3.01 0.55 -5.47
N GLY A 40 4.22 0.02 -5.32
CA GLY A 40 4.70 -1.19 -6.01
C GLY A 40 4.19 -2.51 -5.39
N ASP A 41 2.92 -2.56 -4.99
CA ASP A 41 2.23 -3.75 -4.50
C ASP A 41 0.80 -3.69 -5.05
N TYR A 42 0.44 -4.67 -5.89
CA TYR A 42 -0.83 -4.67 -6.60
C TYR A 42 -2.04 -4.86 -5.66
N ALA A 43 -1.92 -5.77 -4.70
CA ALA A 43 -3.01 -6.00 -3.75
C ALA A 43 -3.26 -4.77 -2.86
N LEU A 44 -2.23 -3.96 -2.60
CA LEU A 44 -2.35 -2.77 -1.77
C LEU A 44 -2.86 -1.56 -2.56
N ALA A 45 -2.24 -1.24 -3.69
CA ALA A 45 -2.52 -0.02 -4.45
C ALA A 45 -3.60 -0.20 -5.53
N GLY A 46 -3.74 -1.41 -6.08
CA GLY A 46 -4.68 -1.72 -7.16
C GLY A 46 -6.11 -1.30 -6.87
N PRO A 47 -6.71 -1.62 -5.69
CA PRO A 47 -8.09 -1.22 -5.38
C PRO A 47 -8.33 0.28 -5.47
N PHE A 48 -7.36 1.11 -5.06
CA PHE A 48 -7.45 2.57 -5.12
C PHE A 48 -7.36 3.07 -6.55
N VAL A 49 -6.43 2.53 -7.33
CA VAL A 49 -6.21 2.90 -8.74
C VAL A 49 -7.42 2.53 -9.57
N VAL A 50 -7.95 1.31 -9.42
CA VAL A 50 -9.14 0.84 -10.12
C VAL A 50 -10.38 1.63 -9.69
N ALA A 51 -10.55 1.95 -8.40
CA ALA A 51 -11.66 2.75 -7.93
C ALA A 51 -11.68 4.16 -8.53
N LEU A 52 -10.51 4.77 -8.75
CA LEU A 52 -10.38 6.07 -9.42
C LEU A 52 -10.70 5.96 -10.90
N ASP A 53 -10.11 5.00 -11.62
CA ASP A 53 -10.29 4.82 -13.06
C ASP A 53 -11.75 4.51 -13.41
N LYS A 54 -12.40 3.65 -12.62
CA LYS A 54 -13.81 3.26 -12.80
C LYS A 54 -14.81 4.28 -12.26
N GLY A 55 -14.35 5.40 -11.68
CA GLY A 55 -15.23 6.44 -11.13
C GLY A 55 -16.01 6.01 -9.88
N PHE A 56 -15.58 4.96 -9.17
CA PHE A 56 -16.31 4.47 -8.00
C PHE A 56 -16.30 5.46 -6.84
N PHE A 57 -15.23 6.22 -6.63
CA PHE A 57 -15.24 7.32 -5.65
C PHE A 57 -16.25 8.41 -6.02
N THR A 58 -16.30 8.77 -7.30
CA THR A 58 -17.25 9.78 -7.82
C THR A 58 -18.70 9.34 -7.61
N SER A 59 -19.00 8.05 -7.84
CA SER A 59 -20.36 7.51 -7.62
C SER A 59 -20.79 7.48 -6.17
N GLU A 60 -19.82 7.47 -5.24
CA GLU A 60 -20.06 7.61 -3.79
C GLU A 60 -20.00 9.08 -3.30
N GLY A 61 -19.98 10.06 -4.21
CA GLY A 61 -19.99 11.48 -3.87
C GLY A 61 -18.63 12.04 -3.46
N LEU A 62 -17.53 11.35 -3.74
CA LEU A 62 -16.18 11.76 -3.38
C LEU A 62 -15.35 12.20 -4.58
N ALA A 63 -14.68 13.35 -4.46
CA ALA A 63 -13.57 13.74 -5.33
C ALA A 63 -12.27 13.28 -4.67
N ALA A 64 -11.87 12.03 -4.95
CA ALA A 64 -10.72 11.40 -4.29
C ALA A 64 -9.40 11.68 -5.01
N GLU A 65 -8.36 11.97 -4.24
CA GLU A 65 -6.96 12.00 -4.65
C GLU A 65 -6.23 10.81 -4.03
N PHE A 66 -5.52 10.02 -4.83
CA PHE A 66 -4.72 8.89 -4.37
C PHE A 66 -3.26 9.29 -4.17
N VAL A 67 -2.75 9.08 -2.96
CA VAL A 67 -1.38 9.46 -2.54
C VAL A 67 -0.61 8.21 -2.10
N PRO A 68 0.33 7.70 -2.89
CA PRO A 68 1.23 6.64 -2.46
C PRO A 68 2.40 7.19 -1.64
N PHE A 69 2.79 6.46 -0.60
CA PHE A 69 3.91 6.78 0.29
C PHE A 69 5.12 5.88 0.03
N ARG A 70 6.16 6.01 0.86
CA ARG A 70 7.38 5.19 0.79
C ARG A 70 7.53 4.21 1.96
N GLY A 71 6.43 3.93 2.66
CA GLY A 71 6.36 3.02 3.80
C GLY A 71 5.22 3.39 4.73
N GLY A 72 4.78 2.43 5.55
CA GLY A 72 3.68 2.61 6.51
C GLY A 72 3.86 3.77 7.48
N PRO A 73 5.06 3.97 8.10
CA PRO A 73 5.28 5.07 9.05
C PRO A 73 5.00 6.46 8.46
N ASP A 74 5.32 6.68 7.19
CA ASP A 74 5.08 7.99 6.54
C ASP A 74 3.57 8.21 6.32
N LEU A 75 2.86 7.16 5.88
CA LEU A 75 1.41 7.20 5.70
C LEU A 75 0.68 7.39 7.06
N VAL A 76 1.11 6.70 8.11
CA VAL A 76 0.53 6.83 9.47
C VAL A 76 0.57 8.26 9.96
N LYS A 77 1.68 8.97 9.78
CA LYS A 77 1.80 10.39 10.15
C LYS A 77 0.76 11.25 9.42
N ALA A 78 0.60 11.05 8.11
CA ALA A 78 -0.35 11.80 7.30
C ALA A 78 -1.82 11.49 7.67
N VAL A 79 -2.14 10.23 8.04
CA VAL A 79 -3.48 9.84 8.53
C VAL A 79 -3.78 10.49 9.89
N ILE A 80 -2.82 10.49 10.83
CA ILE A 80 -2.98 11.13 12.15
C ILE A 80 -3.12 12.65 12.00
N ALA A 81 -2.37 13.26 11.09
CA ALA A 81 -2.48 14.69 10.79
C ALA A 81 -3.81 15.06 10.11
N GLY A 82 -4.63 14.09 9.71
CA GLY A 82 -5.89 14.32 8.98
C GLY A 82 -5.74 14.70 7.51
N GLU A 83 -4.52 14.67 6.97
CA GLU A 83 -4.22 14.92 5.56
C GLU A 83 -4.76 13.80 4.66
N ILE A 84 -4.72 12.57 5.15
CA ILE A 84 -5.24 11.36 4.51
C ILE A 84 -6.46 10.87 5.29
N LEU A 85 -7.59 10.68 4.61
CA LEU A 85 -8.86 10.23 5.21
C LEU A 85 -8.74 8.80 5.75
N LEU A 86 -8.27 7.90 4.90
CA LEU A 86 -7.96 6.51 5.23
C LEU A 86 -6.70 6.06 4.50
N GLY A 87 -5.95 5.18 5.13
CA GLY A 87 -4.75 4.57 4.58
C GLY A 87 -4.89 3.07 4.43
N ALA A 88 -4.14 2.48 3.48
CA ALA A 88 -3.93 1.04 3.42
C ALA A 88 -2.44 0.72 3.60
N ALA A 89 -2.16 -0.23 4.48
CA ALA A 89 -0.79 -0.65 4.82
C ALA A 89 -0.76 -2.13 5.24
N GLY A 90 0.42 -2.63 5.54
CA GLY A 90 0.55 -3.91 6.21
C GLY A 90 -0.04 -3.84 7.62
N SER A 91 -0.73 -4.88 8.01
CA SER A 91 -1.46 -4.94 9.30
C SER A 91 -0.54 -4.80 10.52
N THR A 92 0.69 -5.29 10.44
CA THR A 92 1.67 -5.20 11.53
C THR A 92 2.03 -3.76 11.87
N ASP A 93 1.97 -2.84 10.88
CA ASP A 93 2.20 -1.41 11.13
C ASP A 93 1.26 -0.90 12.22
N ILE A 94 -0.04 -1.24 12.12
CA ILE A 94 -1.04 -0.74 13.07
C ILE A 94 -0.88 -1.38 14.44
N LEU A 95 -0.54 -2.67 14.51
CA LEU A 95 -0.28 -3.34 15.80
C LEU A 95 0.89 -2.68 16.54
N VAL A 96 1.98 -2.38 15.83
CA VAL A 96 3.17 -1.71 16.38
C VAL A 96 2.84 -0.27 16.80
N PHE A 97 2.17 0.48 15.94
CA PHE A 97 1.88 1.90 16.22
C PHE A 97 0.81 2.07 17.31
N ARG A 98 -0.17 1.17 17.39
CA ARG A 98 -1.15 1.17 18.49
C ARG A 98 -0.49 0.86 19.83
N GLU A 99 0.42 -0.11 19.89
CA GLU A 99 1.18 -0.41 21.10
C GLU A 99 2.02 0.81 21.56
N ALA A 100 2.53 1.59 20.60
CA ALA A 100 3.19 2.86 20.86
C ALA A 100 2.25 4.03 21.22
N GLY A 101 0.93 3.78 21.35
CA GLY A 101 -0.07 4.76 21.77
C GLY A 101 -0.59 5.67 20.66
N MET A 102 -0.32 5.38 19.39
CA MET A 102 -0.83 6.19 18.28
C MET A 102 -2.35 6.02 18.08
N PRO A 103 -3.13 7.10 17.86
CA PRO A 103 -4.59 7.07 17.80
C PRO A 103 -5.10 6.59 16.43
N LEU A 104 -4.91 5.31 16.12
CA LEU A 104 -5.28 4.66 14.86
C LEU A 104 -6.15 3.44 15.11
N LYS A 105 -7.04 3.12 14.19
CA LYS A 105 -7.82 1.88 14.19
C LYS A 105 -7.83 1.25 12.80
N MET A 106 -7.69 -0.07 12.74
CA MET A 106 -8.05 -0.84 11.55
C MET A 106 -9.56 -0.73 11.33
N ILE A 107 -9.97 -0.51 10.10
CA ILE A 107 -11.39 -0.36 9.73
C ILE A 107 -11.85 -1.48 8.80
N ALA A 108 -10.94 -2.14 8.10
CA ALA A 108 -11.24 -3.32 7.27
C ALA A 108 -9.99 -4.15 7.00
N THR A 109 -10.18 -5.45 6.76
CA THR A 109 -9.22 -6.33 6.12
C THR A 109 -9.20 -6.05 4.62
N GLN A 110 -8.04 -5.76 4.04
CA GLN A 110 -7.89 -5.63 2.58
C GLN A 110 -7.44 -6.94 1.96
N THR A 111 -6.41 -7.59 2.54
CA THR A 111 -5.87 -8.85 2.05
C THR A 111 -5.64 -9.81 3.21
N GLU A 112 -6.28 -10.96 3.12
CA GLU A 112 -6.16 -12.06 4.08
C GLU A 112 -4.91 -12.90 3.82
N GLY A 113 -4.51 -13.73 4.78
CA GLY A 113 -3.31 -14.55 4.66
C GLY A 113 -2.03 -13.72 4.58
N ASN A 114 -0.96 -14.30 4.06
CA ASN A 114 0.29 -13.58 3.84
C ASN A 114 0.86 -13.88 2.44
N HIS A 115 0.95 -12.86 1.61
CA HIS A 115 1.51 -12.95 0.26
C HIS A 115 2.94 -12.38 0.17
N PHE A 116 3.54 -11.98 1.30
CA PHE A 116 4.89 -11.47 1.31
C PHE A 116 5.94 -12.55 1.05
N THR A 117 7.05 -12.12 0.47
CA THR A 117 8.20 -12.96 0.13
C THR A 117 9.49 -12.32 0.61
N LEU A 118 10.46 -13.16 0.97
CA LEU A 118 11.86 -12.76 1.05
C LEU A 118 12.50 -12.99 -0.31
N ASN A 119 12.91 -11.91 -0.94
CA ASN A 119 13.54 -11.91 -2.24
C ASN A 119 15.04 -11.66 -2.07
N VAL A 120 15.85 -12.34 -2.85
CA VAL A 120 17.31 -12.27 -2.75
C VAL A 120 17.97 -12.02 -4.11
N ALA A 121 19.22 -11.58 -4.07
CA ALA A 121 20.05 -11.56 -5.24
C ALA A 121 20.14 -12.98 -5.85
N PRO A 122 20.21 -13.12 -7.19
CA PRO A 122 20.16 -14.43 -7.86
C PRO A 122 21.24 -15.44 -7.40
N ASP A 123 22.37 -14.95 -6.91
CA ASP A 123 23.51 -15.73 -6.43
C ASP A 123 23.32 -16.30 -5.01
N ILE A 124 22.42 -15.76 -4.21
CA ILE A 124 22.08 -16.28 -2.86
C ILE A 124 21.22 -17.53 -2.97
N LYS A 125 21.64 -18.62 -2.39
CA LYS A 125 20.99 -19.95 -2.51
C LYS A 125 20.14 -20.33 -1.30
N ASP A 126 20.57 -19.99 -0.12
CA ASP A 126 19.89 -20.32 1.14
C ASP A 126 19.87 -19.17 2.15
N LEU A 127 19.08 -19.32 3.22
CA LEU A 127 18.90 -18.31 4.25
C LEU A 127 20.20 -18.06 5.03
N GLY A 128 21.02 -19.10 5.24
CA GLY A 128 22.25 -18.99 6.02
C GLY A 128 23.25 -18.01 5.42
N GLU A 129 23.24 -17.87 4.08
CA GLU A 129 24.10 -16.92 3.38
C GLU A 129 23.78 -15.45 3.66
N LEU A 130 22.61 -15.17 4.24
CA LEU A 130 22.23 -13.79 4.62
C LEU A 130 22.83 -13.33 5.95
N LYS A 131 23.44 -14.21 6.74
CA LYS A 131 24.11 -13.81 7.96
C LYS A 131 25.25 -12.83 7.66
N GLY A 132 25.28 -11.71 8.37
CA GLY A 132 26.23 -10.61 8.14
C GLY A 132 25.87 -9.70 6.95
N LYS A 133 24.80 -9.99 6.21
CA LYS A 133 24.42 -9.23 5.00
C LYS A 133 23.29 -8.24 5.27
N ALA A 134 23.09 -7.35 4.29
CA ALA A 134 22.04 -6.34 4.35
C ALA A 134 20.72 -6.84 3.74
N ILE A 135 19.61 -6.61 4.44
CA ILE A 135 18.25 -6.87 4.01
C ILE A 135 17.51 -5.54 3.86
N GLY A 136 17.01 -5.26 2.67
CA GLY A 136 16.24 -4.06 2.37
C GLY A 136 14.79 -4.16 2.82
N VAL A 137 14.27 -3.07 3.37
CA VAL A 137 12.88 -2.93 3.80
C VAL A 137 12.34 -1.55 3.42
N THR A 138 11.04 -1.33 3.51
CA THR A 138 10.48 0.00 3.17
C THR A 138 10.92 1.06 4.17
N ARG A 139 10.62 0.87 5.44
CA ARG A 139 11.02 1.74 6.57
C ARG A 139 11.22 0.89 7.84
N VAL A 140 12.02 1.39 8.76
CA VAL A 140 12.08 0.86 10.12
C VAL A 140 10.69 0.99 10.78
N GLY A 141 10.22 -0.08 11.41
CA GLY A 141 8.88 -0.15 12.02
C GLY A 141 7.75 -0.49 11.03
N ALA A 142 8.01 -0.61 9.73
CA ALA A 142 7.03 -1.06 8.75
C ALA A 142 6.91 -2.60 8.73
N THR A 143 5.84 -3.13 8.14
CA THR A 143 5.58 -4.58 7.99
C THR A 143 6.77 -5.33 7.38
N THR A 144 7.43 -4.77 6.37
CA THR A 144 8.62 -5.39 5.76
C THR A 144 9.79 -5.50 6.74
N TRP A 145 9.96 -4.51 7.61
CA TRP A 145 10.97 -4.54 8.67
C TRP A 145 10.63 -5.61 9.73
N VAL A 146 9.35 -5.71 10.12
CA VAL A 146 8.89 -6.75 11.04
C VAL A 146 9.21 -8.13 10.48
N PHE A 147 8.86 -8.39 9.22
CA PHE A 147 9.14 -9.68 8.61
C PHE A 147 10.63 -9.99 8.44
N ALA A 148 11.47 -8.99 8.15
CA ALA A 148 12.92 -9.19 8.12
C ALA A 148 13.47 -9.63 9.49
N ARG A 149 12.97 -9.03 10.58
CA ARG A 149 13.32 -9.43 11.95
C ARG A 149 12.83 -10.83 12.31
N MET A 150 11.60 -11.17 11.90
CA MET A 150 11.05 -12.51 12.10
C MET A 150 11.91 -13.57 11.40
N VAL A 151 12.29 -13.34 10.14
CA VAL A 151 13.17 -14.23 9.38
C VAL A 151 14.52 -14.39 10.10
N ALA A 152 15.12 -13.30 10.59
CA ALA A 152 16.37 -13.38 11.35
C ALA A 152 16.20 -14.24 12.61
N LYS A 153 15.14 -14.03 13.38
CA LYS A 153 14.87 -14.80 14.60
C LYS A 153 14.63 -16.29 14.33
N GLU A 154 13.87 -16.63 13.27
CA GLU A 154 13.66 -18.03 12.85
C GLU A 154 14.96 -18.75 12.49
N GLN A 155 15.99 -18.01 12.07
CA GLN A 155 17.34 -18.53 11.84
C GLN A 155 18.21 -18.55 13.12
N GLY A 156 17.66 -18.18 14.28
CA GLY A 156 18.41 -18.06 15.52
C GLY A 156 19.37 -16.86 15.56
N TRP A 157 19.15 -15.86 14.72
CA TRP A 157 19.98 -14.65 14.63
C TRP A 157 19.42 -13.51 15.48
N ASP A 158 20.32 -12.67 15.96
CA ASP A 158 19.99 -11.36 16.50
C ASP A 158 19.81 -10.40 15.33
N ALA A 159 18.60 -9.89 15.16
CA ALA A 159 18.24 -9.01 14.04
C ALA A 159 18.94 -7.64 14.06
N ASP A 160 19.57 -7.26 15.17
CA ASP A 160 20.29 -5.99 15.32
C ASP A 160 21.82 -6.16 15.17
N ARG A 161 22.33 -7.41 15.23
CA ARG A 161 23.77 -7.72 15.16
C ARG A 161 24.15 -8.63 14.01
N ASP A 162 23.33 -9.64 13.72
CA ASP A 162 23.65 -10.70 12.77
C ASP A 162 23.19 -10.40 11.34
N VAL A 163 22.36 -9.38 11.13
CA VAL A 163 21.93 -8.86 9.82
C VAL A 163 21.84 -7.34 9.87
N LYS A 164 22.00 -6.68 8.71
CA LYS A 164 21.81 -5.23 8.60
C LYS A 164 20.46 -4.96 7.92
N ILE A 165 19.45 -4.51 8.65
CA ILE A 165 18.16 -4.16 8.07
C ILE A 165 18.14 -2.69 7.67
N VAL A 166 17.91 -2.40 6.36
CA VAL A 166 18.08 -1.05 5.78
C VAL A 166 16.76 -0.57 5.17
N GLY A 167 16.27 0.58 5.63
CA GLY A 167 15.08 1.25 5.08
C GLY A 167 15.40 1.98 3.77
N LEU A 168 14.86 1.51 2.64
CA LEU A 168 15.13 2.04 1.30
C LEU A 168 13.90 2.67 0.62
N GLY A 169 12.69 2.43 1.15
CA GLY A 169 11.44 2.92 0.55
C GLY A 169 10.88 1.99 -0.51
N GLY A 170 10.54 2.52 -1.69
CA GLY A 170 9.84 1.80 -2.74
C GLY A 170 10.59 0.64 -3.38
N LEU A 171 9.86 -0.19 -4.15
CA LEU A 171 10.41 -1.40 -4.78
C LEU A 171 11.59 -1.10 -5.72
N ASP A 172 11.51 -0.01 -6.49
CA ASP A 172 12.59 0.38 -7.40
C ASP A 172 13.90 0.67 -6.67
N ALA A 173 13.83 1.30 -5.49
CA ALA A 173 15.01 1.56 -4.67
C ALA A 173 15.60 0.26 -4.11
N GLN A 174 14.75 -0.72 -3.73
CA GLN A 174 15.18 -2.06 -3.31
C GLN A 174 15.94 -2.78 -4.44
N LEU A 175 15.35 -2.78 -5.65
CA LEU A 175 15.96 -3.41 -6.82
C LEU A 175 17.27 -2.74 -7.24
N ALA A 176 17.32 -1.41 -7.20
CA ALA A 176 18.54 -0.68 -7.49
C ALA A 176 19.67 -1.00 -6.50
N ALA A 177 19.35 -1.06 -5.20
CA ALA A 177 20.30 -1.43 -4.16
C ALA A 177 20.74 -2.90 -4.27
N LEU A 178 19.82 -3.82 -4.65
CA LEU A 178 20.13 -5.23 -4.89
C LEU A 178 21.10 -5.38 -6.06
N ALA A 179 20.86 -4.67 -7.18
CA ALA A 179 21.72 -4.70 -8.37
C ALA A 179 23.13 -4.15 -8.08
N ARG A 180 23.24 -3.16 -7.19
CA ARG A 180 24.55 -2.60 -6.74
C ARG A 180 25.19 -3.39 -5.61
N LYS A 181 24.57 -4.50 -5.15
CA LYS A 181 25.02 -5.32 -4.00
C LYS A 181 25.11 -4.54 -2.68
N GLU A 182 24.38 -3.44 -2.55
CA GLU A 182 24.23 -2.68 -1.31
C GLU A 182 23.33 -3.43 -0.31
N ILE A 183 22.36 -4.19 -0.84
CA ILE A 183 21.59 -5.19 -0.11
C ILE A 183 21.70 -6.54 -0.83
N HIS A 184 21.40 -7.63 -0.12
CA HIS A 184 21.48 -8.98 -0.64
C HIS A 184 20.11 -9.67 -0.66
N ALA A 185 19.18 -9.11 0.09
CA ALA A 185 17.78 -9.53 0.15
C ALA A 185 16.87 -8.32 0.36
N PHE A 186 15.58 -8.49 0.09
CA PHE A 186 14.54 -7.55 0.49
C PHE A 186 13.22 -8.28 0.75
N VAL A 187 12.39 -7.70 1.62
CA VAL A 187 11.04 -8.20 1.89
C VAL A 187 10.04 -7.36 1.12
N TRP A 188 9.12 -8.04 0.38
CA TRP A 188 8.06 -7.36 -0.36
C TRP A 188 6.82 -8.25 -0.50
N GLY A 189 5.68 -7.63 -0.86
CA GLY A 189 4.44 -8.32 -1.20
C GLY A 189 4.48 -8.94 -2.61
N ASP A 190 3.36 -8.93 -3.33
CA ASP A 190 3.24 -9.55 -4.67
C ASP A 190 4.24 -9.01 -5.70
N GLY A 191 4.58 -7.71 -5.64
CA GLY A 191 5.59 -7.11 -6.50
C GLY A 191 6.98 -7.75 -6.35
N GLY A 192 7.33 -8.27 -5.18
CA GLY A 192 8.58 -8.98 -4.97
C GLY A 192 8.66 -10.25 -5.83
N ALA A 193 7.58 -11.05 -5.85
CA ALA A 193 7.51 -12.23 -6.70
C ALA A 193 7.51 -11.88 -8.19
N VAL A 194 6.87 -10.77 -8.59
CA VAL A 194 6.93 -10.26 -9.97
C VAL A 194 8.35 -9.92 -10.40
N THR A 195 9.15 -9.31 -9.52
CA THR A 195 10.56 -9.02 -9.82
C THR A 195 11.40 -10.28 -10.01
N ALA A 196 11.05 -11.37 -9.33
CA ALA A 196 11.69 -12.68 -9.53
C ALA A 196 11.32 -13.27 -10.89
N LEU A 197 10.07 -13.19 -11.33
CA LEU A 197 9.65 -13.60 -12.67
C LEU A 197 10.36 -12.79 -13.77
N ALA A 198 10.67 -11.55 -13.51
CA ALA A 198 11.45 -10.69 -14.42
C ALA A 198 12.97 -10.92 -14.34
N GLY A 199 13.46 -11.92 -13.58
CA GLY A 199 14.88 -12.24 -13.41
C GLY A 199 15.69 -11.21 -12.63
N LYS A 200 15.04 -10.22 -11.99
CA LYS A 200 15.71 -9.15 -11.21
C LYS A 200 16.05 -9.57 -9.79
N SER A 201 15.41 -10.60 -9.29
CA SER A 201 15.62 -11.20 -7.97
C SER A 201 15.24 -12.67 -8.00
N ARG A 202 15.35 -13.34 -6.87
CA ARG A 202 14.86 -14.70 -6.67
C ARG A 202 14.03 -14.76 -5.37
N VAL A 203 12.85 -15.37 -5.42
CA VAL A 203 12.09 -15.66 -4.20
C VAL A 203 12.82 -16.78 -3.45
N LEU A 204 13.37 -16.45 -2.28
CA LEU A 204 14.05 -17.44 -1.43
C LEU A 204 13.05 -18.21 -0.58
N THR A 205 12.10 -17.49 0.02
CA THR A 205 11.01 -18.09 0.81
C THR A 205 9.76 -17.24 0.78
N ARG A 206 8.61 -17.89 0.92
CA ARG A 206 7.33 -17.25 1.19
C ARG A 206 7.16 -17.11 2.70
N LEU A 207 6.62 -15.98 3.13
CA LEU A 207 6.48 -15.68 4.56
C LEU A 207 5.17 -16.21 5.17
N ASP A 208 4.26 -16.75 4.36
CA ASP A 208 3.10 -17.52 4.84
C ASP A 208 3.51 -18.77 5.65
N LYS A 209 4.73 -19.30 5.44
CA LYS A 209 5.27 -20.41 6.21
C LYS A 209 5.55 -20.10 7.68
N VAL A 210 5.84 -18.83 7.99
CA VAL A 210 6.12 -18.35 9.36
C VAL A 210 4.96 -17.56 9.96
N THR A 211 3.83 -17.45 9.25
CA THR A 211 2.65 -16.69 9.64
C THR A 211 1.37 -17.47 9.31
N PRO A 212 1.02 -18.52 10.06
CA PRO A 212 0.00 -19.51 9.67
C PRO A 212 -1.41 -18.93 9.55
N ARG A 213 -1.78 -17.92 10.36
CA ARG A 213 -3.06 -17.21 10.29
C ARG A 213 -2.78 -15.73 10.35
N TRP A 214 -2.94 -15.06 9.22
CA TRP A 214 -2.49 -13.69 9.08
C TRP A 214 -3.50 -12.82 8.33
N ILE A 215 -3.44 -11.54 8.59
CA ILE A 215 -4.01 -10.50 7.75
C ILE A 215 -2.82 -9.72 7.22
N SER A 216 -2.54 -9.77 5.92
CA SER A 216 -1.34 -9.11 5.40
C SER A 216 -1.53 -7.61 5.24
N GLN A 217 -2.72 -7.19 4.81
CA GLN A 217 -3.00 -5.78 4.53
C GLN A 217 -4.37 -5.37 5.06
N ILE A 218 -4.44 -4.16 5.58
CA ILE A 218 -5.64 -3.58 6.16
C ILE A 218 -5.86 -2.15 5.65
N GLN A 219 -7.10 -1.69 5.78
CA GLN A 219 -7.42 -0.26 5.76
C GLN A 219 -7.56 0.24 7.19
N TYR A 220 -7.12 1.48 7.42
CA TYR A 220 -7.14 2.11 8.73
C TYR A 220 -7.39 3.61 8.64
N ALA A 221 -7.85 4.18 9.75
CA ALA A 221 -8.05 5.62 9.89
C ALA A 221 -7.63 6.07 11.30
N SER A 222 -7.47 7.38 11.50
CA SER A 222 -7.28 7.93 12.82
C SER A 222 -8.59 7.90 13.63
N GLU A 223 -8.50 7.80 14.95
CA GLU A 223 -9.68 7.85 15.84
C GLU A 223 -10.48 9.15 15.65
N ASP A 224 -9.80 10.28 15.45
CA ASP A 224 -10.46 11.57 15.14
C ASP A 224 -11.15 11.53 13.76
N GLY A 225 -10.51 10.95 12.75
CA GLY A 225 -11.09 10.74 11.42
C GLY A 225 -12.35 9.88 11.47
N ILE A 226 -12.32 8.78 12.22
CA ILE A 226 -13.48 7.90 12.43
C ILE A 226 -14.63 8.68 13.06
N LYS A 227 -14.37 9.45 14.10
CA LYS A 227 -15.39 10.22 14.83
C LYS A 227 -16.00 11.35 13.99
N ARG A 228 -15.19 12.07 13.22
CA ARG A 228 -15.63 13.30 12.51
C ARG A 228 -16.03 13.04 11.06
N ARG A 229 -15.50 12.01 10.43
CA ARG A 229 -15.59 11.77 8.99
C ARG A 229 -16.04 10.34 8.67
N GLY A 230 -16.74 9.67 9.58
CA GLY A 230 -17.17 8.28 9.45
C GLY A 230 -17.94 8.00 8.15
N ASP A 231 -18.84 8.91 7.72
CA ASP A 231 -19.60 8.74 6.48
C ASP A 231 -18.69 8.79 5.23
N GLN A 232 -17.72 9.71 5.20
CA GLN A 232 -16.75 9.79 4.11
C GLN A 232 -15.86 8.54 4.07
N ILE A 233 -15.48 8.00 5.23
CA ILE A 233 -14.76 6.73 5.33
C ILE A 233 -15.62 5.60 4.75
N ARG A 234 -16.91 5.50 5.12
CA ARG A 234 -17.83 4.47 4.55
C ARG A 234 -17.95 4.58 3.04
N GLN A 235 -18.12 5.79 2.51
CA GLN A 235 -18.17 6.06 1.07
C GLN A 235 -16.88 5.64 0.37
N ALA A 236 -15.72 6.01 0.94
CA ALA A 236 -14.42 5.63 0.37
C ALA A 236 -14.22 4.11 0.39
N MET A 237 -14.58 3.44 1.50
CA MET A 237 -14.52 1.98 1.60
C MET A 237 -15.41 1.29 0.56
N LYS A 238 -16.65 1.75 0.35
CA LYS A 238 -17.52 1.22 -0.71
C LYS A 238 -16.85 1.30 -2.07
N ALA A 239 -16.28 2.47 -2.42
CA ALA A 239 -15.57 2.65 -3.68
C ALA A 239 -14.40 1.67 -3.84
N ILE A 240 -13.58 1.50 -2.79
CA ILE A 240 -12.40 0.64 -2.78
C ILE A 240 -12.81 -0.85 -2.86
N PHE A 241 -13.82 -1.29 -2.10
CA PHE A 241 -14.28 -2.69 -2.12
C PHE A 241 -15.03 -3.05 -3.42
N ARG A 242 -15.75 -2.10 -4.03
CA ARG A 242 -16.26 -2.26 -5.41
C ARG A 242 -15.13 -2.51 -6.40
N ALA A 243 -14.05 -1.75 -6.29
CA ALA A 243 -12.87 -1.96 -7.13
C ALA A 243 -12.21 -3.31 -6.84
N GLN A 244 -12.07 -3.70 -5.57
CA GLN A 244 -11.48 -4.97 -5.18
C GLN A 244 -12.30 -6.16 -5.71
N ASN A 245 -13.64 -6.10 -5.63
CA ASN A 245 -14.52 -7.11 -6.20
C ASN A 245 -14.47 -7.11 -7.73
N PHE A 246 -14.38 -5.93 -8.38
CA PHE A 246 -14.14 -5.82 -9.82
C PHE A 246 -12.82 -6.48 -10.22
N MET A 247 -11.72 -6.23 -9.50
CA MET A 247 -10.40 -6.83 -9.76
C MET A 247 -10.45 -8.36 -9.67
N ARG A 248 -11.18 -8.91 -8.70
CA ARG A 248 -11.36 -10.37 -8.55
C ARG A 248 -12.17 -10.98 -9.69
N ALA A 249 -13.22 -10.29 -10.14
CA ALA A 249 -14.11 -10.76 -11.21
C ALA A 249 -13.55 -10.53 -12.62
N ASN A 250 -12.74 -9.48 -12.80
CA ASN A 250 -12.24 -9.01 -14.10
C ASN A 250 -10.73 -8.75 -14.04
N PRO A 251 -9.91 -9.78 -13.80
CA PRO A 251 -8.47 -9.60 -13.55
C PRO A 251 -7.72 -8.99 -14.75
N GLN A 252 -8.17 -9.28 -15.99
CA GLN A 252 -7.55 -8.75 -17.20
C GLN A 252 -7.73 -7.23 -17.30
N ASP A 253 -9.00 -6.75 -17.20
CA ASP A 253 -9.30 -5.32 -17.25
C ASP A 253 -8.63 -4.56 -16.11
N ALA A 254 -8.66 -5.15 -14.91
CA ALA A 254 -8.01 -4.58 -13.73
C ALA A 254 -6.49 -4.46 -13.92
N ALA A 255 -5.87 -5.44 -14.60
CA ALA A 255 -4.44 -5.41 -14.89
C ALA A 255 -4.09 -4.27 -15.85
N GLU A 256 -4.88 -4.05 -16.89
CA GLU A 256 -4.68 -2.95 -17.84
C GLU A 256 -4.83 -1.58 -17.18
N ILE A 257 -5.79 -1.42 -16.27
CA ILE A 257 -5.98 -0.20 -15.50
C ILE A 257 -4.80 0.03 -14.56
N ALA A 258 -4.44 -0.98 -13.76
CA ALA A 258 -3.39 -0.87 -12.75
C ALA A 258 -2.00 -0.64 -13.38
N ALA A 259 -1.71 -1.27 -14.52
CA ALA A 259 -0.44 -1.17 -15.24
C ALA A 259 -0.05 0.29 -15.53
N LYS A 260 -1.01 1.11 -15.95
CA LYS A 260 -0.81 2.53 -16.26
C LYS A 260 -0.28 3.34 -15.08
N LYS A 261 -0.68 2.98 -13.86
CA LYS A 261 -0.33 3.73 -12.64
C LYS A 261 0.85 3.11 -11.90
N LEU A 262 0.94 1.78 -11.87
CA LEU A 262 2.01 1.06 -11.17
C LEU A 262 3.31 1.01 -11.99
N GLY A 263 3.26 1.29 -13.30
CA GLY A 263 4.43 1.25 -14.17
C GLY A 263 4.89 -0.18 -14.49
N TRP A 264 4.01 -1.17 -14.34
CA TRP A 264 4.25 -2.57 -14.69
C TRP A 264 3.51 -2.95 -15.97
N SER A 265 3.94 -4.02 -16.65
CA SER A 265 3.15 -4.53 -17.76
C SER A 265 1.87 -5.22 -17.26
N PRO A 266 0.81 -5.31 -18.07
CA PRO A 266 -0.41 -6.04 -17.71
C PRO A 266 -0.13 -7.49 -17.30
N GLU A 267 0.83 -8.16 -17.97
CA GLU A 267 1.23 -9.53 -17.65
C GLU A 267 1.87 -9.62 -16.25
N ALA A 268 2.68 -8.63 -15.87
CA ALA A 268 3.28 -8.53 -14.54
C ALA A 268 2.20 -8.33 -13.47
N ILE A 269 1.20 -7.49 -13.75
CA ILE A 269 0.04 -7.30 -12.87
C ILE A 269 -0.78 -8.59 -12.72
N LEU A 270 -1.02 -9.32 -13.82
CA LEU A 270 -1.71 -10.60 -13.78
C LEU A 270 -0.94 -11.66 -12.97
N ALA A 271 0.39 -11.64 -13.05
CA ALA A 271 1.23 -12.49 -12.21
C ALA A 271 1.09 -12.14 -10.73
N ALA A 272 1.07 -10.85 -10.38
CA ALA A 272 0.78 -10.38 -9.02
C ALA A 272 -0.63 -10.79 -8.57
N HIS A 273 -1.64 -10.63 -9.44
CA HIS A 273 -3.03 -11.02 -9.17
C HIS A 273 -3.18 -12.52 -8.85
N LYS A 274 -2.46 -13.39 -9.56
CA LYS A 274 -2.46 -14.85 -9.27
C LYS A 274 -1.99 -15.15 -7.86
N ILE A 275 -1.12 -14.33 -7.29
CA ILE A 275 -0.57 -14.48 -5.94
C ILE A 275 -1.52 -13.90 -4.89
N SER A 276 -1.95 -12.68 -5.07
CA SER A 276 -2.66 -11.89 -4.06
C SER A 276 -4.18 -11.81 -4.29
N GLY A 277 -4.65 -11.95 -5.52
CA GLY A 277 -6.07 -11.86 -5.86
C GLY A 277 -6.98 -12.81 -5.07
N PRO A 278 -6.62 -14.11 -4.91
CA PRO A 278 -7.39 -15.04 -4.09
C PRO A 278 -7.45 -14.65 -2.59
N LEU A 279 -6.53 -13.83 -2.12
CA LEU A 279 -6.44 -13.37 -0.74
C LEU A 279 -7.13 -12.02 -0.50
N MET A 280 -7.56 -11.33 -1.55
CA MET A 280 -8.30 -10.07 -1.43
C MET A 280 -9.64 -10.31 -0.74
N SER A 281 -9.90 -9.62 0.36
CA SER A 281 -11.16 -9.73 1.10
C SER A 281 -12.34 -9.25 0.27
N ALA A 282 -13.48 -9.94 0.38
CA ALA A 282 -14.69 -9.57 -0.36
C ALA A 282 -15.43 -8.37 0.24
N ASP A 283 -15.39 -8.26 1.57
CA ASP A 283 -16.21 -7.32 2.34
C ASP A 283 -15.47 -6.64 3.51
N GLY A 284 -14.18 -6.90 3.66
CA GLY A 284 -13.35 -6.28 4.68
C GLY A 284 -13.50 -6.84 6.08
N THR A 285 -14.28 -7.90 6.28
CA THR A 285 -14.49 -8.49 7.61
C THR A 285 -13.16 -8.84 8.27
N MET A 286 -13.01 -8.46 9.54
CA MET A 286 -11.80 -8.68 10.32
C MET A 286 -11.82 -10.07 10.99
N SER A 287 -10.81 -10.89 10.73
CA SER A 287 -10.61 -12.15 11.45
C SER A 287 -10.01 -11.87 12.82
N VAL A 288 -10.86 -12.00 13.86
CA VAL A 288 -10.45 -11.87 15.26
C VAL A 288 -9.37 -12.88 15.63
N GLU A 289 -9.48 -14.10 15.11
CA GLU A 289 -8.51 -15.17 15.38
C GLU A 289 -7.14 -14.85 14.75
N ALA A 290 -7.13 -14.38 13.50
CA ALA A 290 -5.89 -13.95 12.85
C ALA A 290 -5.25 -12.78 13.62
N LEU A 291 -6.04 -11.80 14.06
CA LEU A 291 -5.53 -10.67 14.83
C LEU A 291 -4.89 -11.08 16.17
N LYS A 292 -5.49 -12.06 16.87
CA LYS A 292 -4.89 -12.65 18.08
C LYS A 292 -3.55 -13.33 17.76
N THR A 293 -3.55 -14.22 16.75
CA THR A 293 -2.34 -14.92 16.30
C THR A 293 -1.23 -13.92 15.93
N MET A 294 -1.57 -12.83 15.26
CA MET A 294 -0.61 -11.79 14.91
C MET A 294 0.00 -11.13 16.15
N GLN A 295 -0.81 -10.75 17.14
CA GLN A 295 -0.29 -10.17 18.38
C GLN A 295 0.63 -11.17 19.11
N ASP A 296 0.25 -12.44 19.18
CA ASP A 296 1.04 -13.48 19.83
C ASP A 296 2.39 -13.65 19.13
N THR A 297 2.38 -13.77 17.81
CA THR A 297 3.60 -13.87 17.00
C THR A 297 4.49 -12.63 17.15
N LEU A 298 3.93 -11.44 17.08
CA LEU A 298 4.72 -10.20 17.23
C LEU A 298 5.34 -10.07 18.63
N LEU A 299 4.61 -10.49 19.67
CA LEU A 299 5.12 -10.52 21.04
C LEU A 299 6.25 -11.56 21.20
N GLU A 300 6.04 -12.77 20.70
CA GLU A 300 7.04 -13.83 20.70
C GLU A 300 8.33 -13.39 20.00
N HIS A 301 8.20 -12.68 18.87
CA HIS A 301 9.35 -12.15 18.12
C HIS A 301 9.92 -10.85 18.72
N GLY A 302 9.37 -10.34 19.83
CA GLY A 302 9.86 -9.12 20.48
C GLY A 302 9.63 -7.85 19.67
N VAL A 303 8.69 -7.88 18.70
CA VAL A 303 8.33 -6.72 17.87
C VAL A 303 7.42 -5.77 18.64
N ILE A 304 6.49 -6.32 19.42
CA ILE A 304 5.69 -5.60 20.40
C ILE A 304 6.05 -6.09 21.81
N LYS A 305 5.82 -5.26 22.83
CA LYS A 305 6.18 -5.56 24.23
C LYS A 305 5.00 -6.12 25.02
N LYS A 306 3.77 -5.85 24.57
CA LYS A 306 2.54 -6.27 25.24
C LYS A 306 1.41 -6.49 24.24
N ARG A 307 0.46 -7.34 24.59
CA ARG A 307 -0.83 -7.40 23.90
C ARG A 307 -1.72 -6.24 24.35
N LEU A 308 -2.45 -5.67 23.41
CA LEU A 308 -3.54 -4.76 23.71
C LEU A 308 -4.88 -5.50 23.52
N PRO A 309 -5.96 -5.06 24.18
CA PRO A 309 -7.31 -5.51 23.86
C PRO A 309 -7.62 -5.35 22.38
N LEU A 310 -8.36 -6.26 21.76
CA LEU A 310 -8.57 -6.26 20.31
C LEU A 310 -9.31 -5.01 19.84
N GLU A 311 -10.21 -4.48 20.62
CA GLU A 311 -10.95 -3.23 20.41
C GLU A 311 -10.04 -1.99 20.36
N GLU A 312 -8.82 -2.11 20.89
CA GLU A 312 -7.79 -1.07 20.74
C GLU A 312 -7.19 -1.05 19.32
N HIS A 313 -7.26 -2.16 18.60
CA HIS A 313 -6.67 -2.27 17.27
C HIS A 313 -7.66 -1.99 16.16
N TYR A 314 -8.94 -2.35 16.29
CA TYR A 314 -9.92 -2.23 15.22
C TYR A 314 -11.31 -1.84 15.70
N VAL A 315 -12.12 -1.36 14.75
CA VAL A 315 -13.53 -1.07 14.93
C VAL A 315 -14.37 -1.91 13.95
N LYS A 316 -15.54 -2.39 14.43
CA LYS A 316 -16.43 -3.27 13.64
C LYS A 316 -17.44 -2.51 12.77
N GLU A 317 -17.65 -1.22 13.04
CA GLU A 317 -18.77 -0.46 12.49
C GLU A 317 -18.69 -0.21 10.98
N PHE A 318 -17.53 -0.46 10.36
CA PHE A 318 -17.31 -0.26 8.93
C PHE A 318 -17.44 -1.54 8.10
N THR A 319 -17.49 -2.71 8.72
CA THR A 319 -17.57 -4.01 8.06
C THR A 319 -18.74 -4.86 8.53
N PRO A 320 -19.30 -5.74 7.71
CA PRO A 320 -18.96 -5.97 6.30
C PRO A 320 -19.32 -4.79 5.40
N VAL A 321 -18.44 -4.50 4.42
CA VAL A 321 -18.70 -3.46 3.41
C VAL A 321 -19.69 -4.03 2.39
N ARG A 322 -20.85 -3.40 2.28
CA ARG A 322 -21.89 -3.78 1.30
C ARG A 322 -21.73 -2.92 0.03
N VAL A 323 -21.43 -3.54 -1.10
CA VAL A 323 -21.17 -2.91 -2.41
C VAL A 323 -22.11 -3.42 -3.48
#